data_24f6ed24861eaca391296c5a5061deba
#
_entry.id   24f6ed24861eaca391296c5a5061deba
#
_cell.length_a   1.000
_cell.length_b   1.000
_cell.length_c   1.000
_cell.angle_alpha   90.00
_cell.angle_beta   90.00
_cell.angle_gamma   90.00
#
_symmetry.space_group_name_H-M   'P 1'
#
loop_
_entity.id
_entity.type
_entity.pdbx_description
1 polymer ?
#
loop_
_entity_poly.entity_id
_entity_poly.type
_entity_poly.pdbx_seq_one_letter_code
_entity_poly.pdbx_strand_id
1 'polypeptide(L)' 'MEEKLLSILEEICDDEIVREDKDVDLFETDLIDSLGVVSLMVAIEEEFGITLAPTEIESEEFNTPNRIISYLKDKGVK' A
#
# COMPACT_ATOMS: atom_id res chain seq x y z
N MET A 1 -9.94 8.26 -0.94
CA MET A 1 -8.59 7.74 -0.64
C MET A 1 -8.48 6.24 -0.86
N GLU A 2 -9.39 5.47 -0.29
CA GLU A 2 -9.34 4.01 -0.38
C GLU A 2 -9.31 3.49 -1.81
N GLU A 3 -10.17 3.98 -2.68
CA GLU A 3 -10.22 3.57 -4.08
C GLU A 3 -8.91 3.85 -4.82
N LYS A 4 -8.32 5.01 -4.58
CA LYS A 4 -7.05 5.37 -5.20
C LYS A 4 -5.92 4.46 -4.72
N LEU A 5 -5.90 4.14 -3.44
CA LEU A 5 -4.91 3.24 -2.88
C LEU A 5 -5.03 1.84 -3.48
N LEU A 6 -6.25 1.34 -3.58
CA LEU A 6 -6.48 0.02 -4.18
C LEU A 6 -6.07 -0.01 -5.65
N SER A 7 -6.31 1.07 -6.39
CA SER A 7 -5.85 1.17 -7.77
C SER A 7 -4.33 1.15 -7.86
N ILE A 8 -3.65 1.84 -6.95
CA ILE A 8 -2.19 1.84 -6.88
C ILE A 8 -1.67 0.42 -6.60
N LEU A 9 -2.25 -0.26 -5.63
CA LEU A 9 -1.84 -1.62 -5.28
C LEU A 9 -2.11 -2.60 -6.41
N GLU A 10 -3.25 -2.50 -7.06
CA GLU A 10 -3.59 -3.35 -8.19
C GLU A 10 -2.58 -3.21 -9.32
N GLU A 11 -2.17 -1.98 -9.60
CA GLU A 11 -1.17 -1.69 -10.63
C GLU A 11 0.21 -2.23 -10.26
N ILE A 12 0.63 -2.03 -9.03
CA ILE A 12 1.94 -2.48 -8.56
C ILE A 12 2.01 -4.00 -8.48
N CYS A 13 0.97 -4.64 -7.94
CA CYS A 13 0.91 -6.09 -7.78
C CYS A 13 0.52 -6.79 -9.07
N ASP A 14 -0.04 -6.07 -10.03
CA ASP A 14 -0.57 -6.61 -11.28
C ASP A 14 -1.58 -7.74 -11.03
N ASP A 15 -2.42 -7.55 -10.00
CA ASP A 15 -3.39 -8.56 -9.59
C ASP A 15 -4.56 -7.88 -8.87
N GLU A 16 -5.77 -8.29 -9.23
CA GLU A 16 -7.00 -7.75 -8.63
C GLU A 16 -7.28 -8.29 -7.22
N ILE A 17 -6.49 -9.25 -6.76
CA ILE A 17 -6.70 -9.87 -5.45
C ILE A 17 -6.70 -8.82 -4.32
N VAL A 18 -5.98 -7.72 -4.49
CA VAL A 18 -5.93 -6.65 -3.49
C VAL A 18 -7.30 -5.99 -3.28
N ARG A 19 -8.17 -6.06 -4.27
CA ARG A 19 -9.54 -5.55 -4.16
C ARG A 19 -10.51 -6.61 -3.63
N GLU A 20 -10.26 -7.86 -3.94
CA GLU A 20 -11.10 -8.98 -3.53
C GLU A 20 -10.83 -9.41 -2.10
N ASP A 21 -9.58 -9.39 -1.70
CA ASP A 21 -9.15 -9.76 -0.35
C ASP A 21 -8.23 -8.68 0.21
N LYS A 22 -8.81 -7.75 0.95
CA LYS A 22 -8.06 -6.63 1.53
C LYS A 22 -7.22 -7.03 2.74
N ASP A 23 -7.32 -8.27 3.16
CA ASP A 23 -6.51 -8.83 4.25
C ASP A 23 -5.36 -9.70 3.74
N VAL A 24 -5.18 -9.77 2.41
CA VAL A 24 -4.07 -10.53 1.84
C VAL A 24 -2.74 -9.90 2.26
N ASP A 25 -1.80 -10.74 2.68
CA ASP A 25 -0.46 -10.28 3.05
C ASP A 25 0.37 -10.09 1.79
N LEU A 26 0.65 -8.84 1.49
CA LEU A 26 1.33 -8.44 0.25
C LEU A 26 2.77 -8.93 0.18
N PHE A 27 3.44 -9.01 1.32
CA PHE A 27 4.83 -9.43 1.38
C PHE A 27 4.97 -10.94 1.44
N GLU A 28 4.14 -11.59 2.24
CA GLU A 28 4.18 -13.03 2.41
C GLU A 28 3.79 -13.78 1.13
N THR A 29 2.87 -13.22 0.36
CA THR A 29 2.42 -13.82 -0.90
C THR A 29 3.26 -13.38 -2.10
N ASP A 30 4.30 -12.58 -1.87
CA ASP A 30 5.15 -12.02 -2.92
C ASP A 30 4.41 -11.16 -3.96
N LEU A 31 3.25 -10.62 -3.57
CA LEU A 31 2.53 -9.68 -4.43
C LEU A 31 3.31 -8.36 -4.59
N ILE A 32 4.09 -7.98 -3.57
CA ILE A 32 4.96 -6.82 -3.62
C ILE A 32 6.39 -7.27 -3.32
N ASP A 33 7.32 -6.89 -4.19
CA ASP A 33 8.76 -7.10 -3.98
C ASP A 33 9.43 -5.77 -3.58
N SER A 34 10.76 -5.76 -3.51
CA SER A 34 11.52 -4.58 -3.11
C SER A 34 11.27 -3.38 -4.01
N LEU A 35 11.14 -3.63 -5.31
CA LEU A 35 10.85 -2.57 -6.27
C LEU A 35 9.41 -2.08 -6.11
N GLY A 36 8.49 -2.99 -5.82
CA GLY A 36 7.11 -2.65 -5.57
C GLY A 36 6.96 -1.75 -4.34
N VAL A 37 7.76 -2.02 -3.30
CA VAL A 37 7.75 -1.18 -2.09
C VAL A 37 8.14 0.26 -2.43
N VAL A 38 9.21 0.44 -3.21
CA VAL A 38 9.65 1.77 -3.63
C VAL A 38 8.57 2.45 -4.48
N SER A 39 7.99 1.71 -5.42
CA SER A 39 6.91 2.25 -6.26
C SER A 39 5.70 2.67 -5.43
N LEU A 40 5.36 1.88 -4.41
CA LEU A 40 4.26 2.20 -3.50
C LEU A 40 4.54 3.49 -2.73
N MET A 41 5.76 3.66 -2.21
CA MET A 41 6.16 4.88 -1.52
C MET A 41 5.97 6.11 -2.40
N VAL A 42 6.50 6.05 -3.61
CA VAL A 42 6.44 7.17 -4.56
C VAL A 42 4.99 7.47 -4.93
N ALA A 43 4.20 6.45 -5.23
CA ALA A 43 2.81 6.62 -5.61
C ALA A 43 1.99 7.26 -4.49
N ILE A 44 2.18 6.81 -3.26
CA ILE A 44 1.47 7.38 -2.10
C ILE A 44 1.86 8.84 -1.91
N GLU A 45 3.14 9.14 -2.03
CA GLU A 45 3.62 10.51 -1.90
C GLU A 45 3.01 11.42 -2.96
N GLU A 46 2.97 10.98 -4.20
CA GLU A 46 2.42 11.77 -5.30
C GLU A 46 0.91 11.94 -5.22
N GLU A 47 0.19 10.88 -4.84
CA GLU A 47 -1.28 10.92 -4.81
C GLU A 47 -1.84 11.58 -3.57
N PHE A 48 -1.21 11.39 -2.43
CA PHE A 48 -1.75 11.84 -1.15
C PHE A 48 -0.94 12.95 -0.49
N GLY A 49 0.21 13.29 -1.05
CA GLY A 49 1.02 14.39 -0.55
C GLY A 49 1.69 14.13 0.79
N ILE A 50 1.89 12.87 1.15
CA ILE A 50 2.59 12.51 2.40
C ILE A 50 3.87 11.79 2.08
N THR A 51 4.88 11.96 2.94
CA THR A 51 6.16 11.28 2.81
C THR A 51 6.25 10.15 3.81
N LEU A 52 6.59 8.96 3.33
CA LEU A 52 6.75 7.79 4.17
C LEU A 52 8.23 7.37 4.23
N ALA A 53 8.68 6.97 5.41
CA ALA A 53 10.02 6.42 5.55
C ALA A 53 10.02 4.94 5.14
N PRO A 54 11.13 4.41 4.61
CA PRO A 54 11.20 2.99 4.26
C PRO A 54 10.87 2.06 5.43
N THR A 55 11.25 2.46 6.65
CA THR A 55 10.96 1.67 7.85
C THR A 55 9.47 1.59 8.16
N GLU A 56 8.69 2.59 7.74
CA GLU A 56 7.24 2.57 7.93
C GLU A 56 6.59 1.54 7.02
N ILE A 57 7.07 1.43 5.78
CA ILE A 57 6.52 0.53 4.78
C ILE A 57 6.92 -0.91 5.05
N GLU A 58 8.09 -1.13 5.62
CA GLU A 58 8.55 -2.47 5.97
C GLU A 58 7.89 -3.02 7.24
N SER A 59 7.09 -2.21 7.93
CA SER A 59 6.42 -2.62 9.15
C SER A 59 5.17 -3.48 8.85
N GLU A 60 4.69 -4.17 9.88
CA GLU A 60 3.47 -4.98 9.76
C GLU A 60 2.24 -4.14 9.45
N GLU A 61 2.31 -2.83 9.65
CA GLU A 61 1.20 -1.92 9.37
C GLU A 61 0.98 -1.69 7.88
N PHE A 62 1.90 -2.16 7.04
CA PHE A 62 1.81 -2.03 5.58
C PHE A 62 1.73 -3.36 4.85
N ASN A 63 1.47 -4.45 5.56
CA ASN A 63 1.47 -5.76 4.91
C ASN A 63 0.15 -6.18 4.29
N THR A 64 -0.95 -5.47 4.55
CA THR A 64 -2.23 -5.75 3.90
C THR A 64 -2.86 -4.45 3.40
N PRO A 65 -3.72 -4.52 2.36
CA PRO A 65 -4.44 -3.33 1.90
C PRO A 65 -5.21 -2.62 3.02
N ASN A 66 -5.92 -3.37 3.86
CA ASN A 66 -6.67 -2.78 4.97
C ASN A 66 -5.76 -2.05 5.96
N ARG A 67 -4.60 -2.62 6.26
CA ARG A 67 -3.66 -2.00 7.19
C ARG A 67 -3.05 -0.73 6.61
N ILE A 68 -2.77 -0.74 5.31
CA ILE A 68 -2.26 0.46 4.63
C ILE A 68 -3.32 1.57 4.67
N ILE A 69 -4.57 1.23 4.41
CA ILE A 69 -5.67 2.19 4.47
C ILE A 69 -5.77 2.80 5.87
N SER A 70 -5.75 1.97 6.90
CA SER A 70 -5.81 2.44 8.29
C SER A 70 -4.63 3.34 8.62
N TYR A 71 -3.44 2.97 8.19
CA TYR A 71 -2.24 3.74 8.44
C TYR A 71 -2.33 5.13 7.81
N LEU A 72 -2.79 5.19 6.57
CA LEU A 72 -2.95 6.47 5.88
C LEU A 72 -4.02 7.35 6.53
N LYS A 73 -5.11 6.75 7.00
CA LYS A 73 -6.13 7.49 7.72
C LYS A 73 -5.58 8.09 9.01
N ASP A 74 -4.75 7.34 9.72
CA ASP A 74 -4.10 7.82 10.94
C ASP A 74 -3.13 8.97 10.65
N LYS A 75 -2.58 9.03 9.45
CA LYS A 75 -1.71 10.12 9.01
C LYS A 75 -2.50 11.34 8.53
N GLY A 76 -3.81 11.27 8.52
CA GLY A 76 -4.66 12.38 8.11
C GLY A 76 -5.07 12.38 6.65
N VAL A 77 -4.81 11.32 5.92
CA VAL A 77 -5.23 11.18 4.53
C VAL A 77 -6.74 10.92 4.49
N LYS A 78 -7.44 11.65 3.63
CA LYS A 78 -8.89 11.54 3.52
C LYS A 78 -9.34 10.89 2.24
#